data_179da78fc9d7b461bfc1fc0006a63771
#
_entry.id   179da78fc9d7b461bfc1fc0006a63771
#
_cell.length_a   1.000
_cell.length_b   1.000
_cell.length_c   1.000
_cell.angle_alpha   90.00
_cell.angle_beta   90.00
_cell.angle_gamma   90.00
#
_symmetry.space_group_name_H-M   'P 1'
#
loop_
_entity.id
_entity.type
_entity.pdbx_description
1 polymer ?
#
loop_
_entity_poly.entity_id
_entity_poly.type
_entity_poly.pdbx_seq_one_letter_code
_entity_poly.pdbx_strand_id
1 'polypeptide(L)'
;NMGKLLNTGVEFQTRVVAISNKSWNWSLSLNMQHNENKIKKISNALEKMNEELNTAEGTLLPPPVYVEGESLSAVKAVKSGGIDPATGQEVFIDRFGNPTFIYNYWDKRTYGDSDPIVSGTFGI
;
A
#
# COMPACT_ATOMS: atom_id res chain seq x y z
N ASN A 1 -6.25 -15.85 -17.21
CA ASN A 1 -4.98 -15.36 -16.62
C ASN A 1 -5.10 -13.84 -16.45
N MET A 2 -5.21 -13.40 -15.19
CA MET A 2 -5.48 -11.98 -14.89
C MET A 2 -4.21 -11.12 -14.92
N GLY A 3 -3.02 -11.71 -14.99
CA GLY A 3 -1.77 -10.98 -15.05
C GLY A 3 -0.58 -11.78 -14.53
N LYS A 4 0.53 -11.11 -14.34
CA LYS A 4 1.78 -11.66 -13.78
C LYS A 4 2.21 -10.81 -12.59
N LEU A 5 2.38 -11.46 -11.44
CA LEU A 5 2.87 -10.87 -10.20
C LEU A 5 4.28 -11.37 -9.91
N LEU A 6 5.14 -10.51 -9.45
CA LEU A 6 6.44 -10.83 -8.86
C LEU A 6 6.40 -10.51 -7.38
N ASN A 7 6.75 -11.49 -6.56
CA ASN A 7 6.94 -11.31 -5.12
C ASN A 7 8.40 -11.59 -4.78
N THR A 8 9.05 -10.68 -4.07
CA THR A 8 10.46 -10.77 -3.69
C THR A 8 10.61 -10.38 -2.23
N GLY A 9 11.38 -11.14 -1.47
CA GLY A 9 11.55 -10.85 -0.05
C GLY A 9 12.86 -11.40 0.50
N VAL A 10 13.20 -10.91 1.69
CA VAL A 10 14.33 -11.38 2.49
C VAL A 10 13.83 -11.62 3.90
N GLU A 11 14.18 -12.76 4.45
CA GLU A 11 13.88 -13.13 5.83
C GLU A 11 15.18 -13.26 6.62
N PHE A 12 15.17 -12.74 7.83
CA PHE A 12 16.26 -12.86 8.79
C PHE A 12 15.72 -13.37 10.10
N GLN A 13 16.30 -14.46 10.58
CA GLN A 13 15.97 -15.04 11.88
C GLN A 13 17.25 -15.26 12.67
N THR A 14 17.25 -14.81 13.93
CA THR A 14 18.34 -15.09 14.85
C THR A 14 17.81 -15.38 16.24
N ARG A 15 18.54 -16.24 16.94
CA ARG A 15 18.32 -16.55 18.35
C ARG A 15 19.66 -16.63 19.07
N VAL A 16 19.79 -15.87 20.15
CA VAL A 16 20.98 -15.84 20.99
C VAL A 16 20.61 -16.29 22.39
N VAL A 17 21.30 -17.28 22.91
CA VAL A 17 21.20 -17.69 24.31
C VAL A 17 22.26 -16.92 25.08
N ALA A 18 21.83 -15.87 25.79
CA ALA A 18 22.72 -14.98 26.48
C ALA A 18 23.21 -15.58 27.80
N ILE A 19 22.34 -16.29 28.53
CA ILE A 19 22.65 -16.95 29.80
C ILE A 19 21.96 -18.32 29.80
N SER A 20 22.70 -19.36 30.17
CA SER A 20 22.13 -20.70 30.38
C SER A 20 22.89 -21.37 31.52
N ASN A 21 22.27 -21.42 32.68
CA ASN A 21 22.80 -22.12 33.85
C ASN A 21 21.65 -22.76 34.65
N LYS A 22 21.97 -23.43 35.77
CA LYS A 22 20.96 -24.16 36.57
C LYS A 22 19.83 -23.26 37.13
N SER A 23 20.06 -21.96 37.29
CA SER A 23 19.13 -21.03 37.92
C SER A 23 18.54 -20.00 36.92
N TRP A 24 19.23 -19.77 35.83
CA TRP A 24 18.86 -18.74 34.85
C TRP A 24 19.00 -19.26 33.43
N ASN A 25 17.96 -19.05 32.64
CA ASN A 25 17.97 -19.30 31.21
C ASN A 25 17.39 -18.07 30.50
N TRP A 26 18.23 -17.34 29.79
CA TRP A 26 17.84 -16.12 29.09
C TRP A 26 18.25 -16.22 27.65
N SER A 27 17.27 -16.09 26.76
CA SER A 27 17.48 -16.11 25.32
C SER A 27 16.75 -14.94 24.64
N LEU A 28 17.38 -14.39 23.62
CA LEU A 28 16.85 -13.34 22.77
C LEU A 28 16.56 -13.94 21.40
N SER A 29 15.40 -13.65 20.86
CA SER A 29 15.02 -14.02 19.49
C SER A 29 14.59 -12.79 18.70
N LEU A 30 15.05 -12.70 17.46
CA LEU A 30 14.68 -11.65 16.53
C LEU A 30 14.36 -12.31 15.18
N ASN A 31 13.15 -12.06 14.69
CA ASN A 31 12.75 -12.41 13.33
C ASN A 31 12.39 -11.12 12.61
N MET A 32 12.89 -10.95 11.42
CA MET A 32 12.56 -9.83 10.53
C MET A 32 12.31 -10.37 9.13
N GLN A 33 11.30 -9.81 8.47
CA GLN A 33 11.02 -10.09 7.08
C GLN A 33 10.77 -8.78 6.33
N HIS A 34 11.31 -8.71 5.14
CA HIS A 34 11.03 -7.69 4.14
C HIS A 34 10.40 -8.38 2.95
N ASN A 35 9.26 -7.90 2.49
CA ASN A 35 8.57 -8.44 1.33
C ASN A 35 8.07 -7.32 0.44
N GLU A 36 8.32 -7.44 -0.86
CA GLU A 36 7.87 -6.51 -1.88
C GLU A 36 7.15 -7.29 -2.99
N ASN A 37 5.94 -6.86 -3.31
CA ASN A 37 5.21 -7.40 -4.46
C ASN A 37 5.10 -6.35 -5.56
N LYS A 38 5.19 -6.79 -6.83
CA LYS A 38 5.06 -5.92 -8.01
C LYS A 38 4.24 -6.60 -9.09
N ILE A 39 3.29 -5.88 -9.63
CA ILE A 39 2.54 -6.28 -10.81
C ILE A 39 3.45 -6.12 -12.03
N LYS A 40 3.80 -7.24 -12.67
CA LYS A 40 4.64 -7.22 -13.88
C LYS A 40 3.85 -7.03 -15.15
N LYS A 41 2.64 -7.54 -15.18
CA LYS A 41 1.74 -7.43 -16.33
C LYS A 41 0.30 -7.57 -15.88
N ILE A 42 -0.57 -6.72 -16.40
CA ILE A 42 -2.01 -6.86 -16.28
C ILE A 42 -2.60 -7.40 -17.58
N SER A 43 -3.74 -8.08 -17.49
CA SER A 43 -4.50 -8.51 -18.68
C SER A 43 -5.49 -7.42 -19.09
N ASN A 44 -5.93 -7.44 -20.34
CA ASN A 44 -6.97 -6.53 -20.85
C ASN A 44 -8.27 -6.62 -20.02
N ALA A 45 -8.56 -7.78 -19.44
CA ALA A 45 -9.72 -7.95 -18.55
C ALA A 45 -9.56 -7.19 -17.23
N LEU A 46 -8.35 -7.18 -16.65
CA LEU A 46 -8.05 -6.43 -15.44
C LEU A 46 -8.01 -4.92 -15.70
N GLU A 47 -7.54 -4.52 -16.87
CA GLU A 47 -7.55 -3.12 -17.32
C GLU A 47 -8.98 -2.57 -17.43
N LYS A 48 -9.88 -3.31 -18.09
CA LYS A 48 -11.31 -2.97 -18.14
C LYS A 48 -11.97 -2.91 -16.78
N MET A 49 -11.64 -3.86 -15.89
CA MET A 49 -12.15 -3.85 -14.52
C MET A 49 -11.67 -2.60 -13.76
N ASN A 50 -10.42 -2.18 -13.95
CA ASN A 50 -9.92 -0.93 -13.38
C ASN A 50 -10.72 0.28 -13.87
N GLU A 51 -11.07 0.34 -15.15
CA GLU A 51 -11.88 1.41 -15.73
C GLU A 51 -13.29 1.42 -15.13
N GLU A 52 -13.95 0.26 -15.09
CA GLU A 52 -15.30 0.11 -14.52
C GLU A 52 -15.33 0.51 -13.03
N LEU A 53 -14.37 0.04 -12.23
CA LEU A 53 -14.28 0.37 -10.80
C LEU A 53 -14.00 1.85 -10.56
N ASN A 54 -13.19 2.48 -11.41
CA ASN A 54 -12.88 3.91 -11.27
C ASN A 54 -14.03 4.82 -11.69
N THR A 55 -14.91 4.35 -12.56
CA THR A 55 -16.08 5.12 -13.04
C THR A 55 -17.34 4.84 -12.22
N ALA A 56 -17.34 3.83 -11.34
CA ALA A 56 -18.48 3.52 -10.49
C ALA A 56 -18.78 4.66 -9.51
N GLU A 57 -19.92 5.32 -9.70
CA GLU A 57 -20.43 6.34 -8.80
C GLU A 57 -20.96 5.70 -7.51
N GLY A 58 -20.75 6.38 -6.37
CA GLY A 58 -21.36 6.01 -5.09
C GLY A 58 -20.62 4.99 -4.24
N THR A 59 -19.40 4.61 -4.56
CA THR A 59 -18.55 3.80 -3.68
C THR A 59 -17.97 4.66 -2.55
N LEU A 60 -18.29 4.29 -1.30
CA LEU A 60 -17.77 4.95 -0.10
C LEU A 60 -16.26 4.77 0.10
N LEU A 61 -15.69 3.74 -0.51
CA LEU A 61 -14.25 3.46 -0.46
C LEU A 61 -13.65 3.51 -1.87
N PRO A 62 -12.47 4.11 -2.04
CA PRO A 62 -11.80 4.12 -3.32
C PRO A 62 -11.50 2.68 -3.75
N PRO A 63 -11.98 2.23 -4.91
CA PRO A 63 -11.70 0.88 -5.38
C PRO A 63 -10.21 0.69 -5.64
N PRO A 64 -9.68 -0.53 -5.51
CA PRO A 64 -8.30 -0.83 -5.85
C PRO A 64 -8.07 -0.60 -7.35
N VAL A 65 -6.97 0.04 -7.69
CA VAL A 65 -6.53 0.27 -9.08
C VAL A 65 -5.20 -0.44 -9.27
N TYR A 66 -5.19 -1.44 -10.12
CA TYR A 66 -4.00 -2.24 -10.40
C TYR A 66 -3.21 -1.66 -11.56
N VAL A 67 -1.95 -1.31 -11.33
CA VAL A 67 -1.06 -0.71 -12.32
C VAL A 67 0.23 -1.51 -12.41
N GLU A 68 0.72 -1.72 -13.64
CA GLU A 68 2.01 -2.38 -13.86
C GLU A 68 3.14 -1.61 -13.20
N GLY A 69 4.04 -2.33 -12.54
CA GLY A 69 5.16 -1.77 -11.80
C GLY A 69 4.86 -1.40 -10.35
N GLU A 70 3.59 -1.34 -9.96
CA GLU A 70 3.17 -1.04 -8.59
C GLU A 70 2.84 -2.29 -7.78
N SER A 71 2.68 -2.10 -6.47
CA SER A 71 2.24 -3.15 -5.55
C SER A 71 0.77 -3.51 -5.78
N LEU A 72 0.41 -4.77 -5.53
CA LEU A 72 -0.98 -5.23 -5.51
C LEU A 72 -1.80 -4.55 -4.41
N SER A 73 -1.16 -4.18 -3.31
CA SER A 73 -1.73 -3.54 -2.13
C SER A 73 -1.50 -2.02 -2.07
N ALA A 74 -1.11 -1.42 -3.21
CA ALA A 74 -0.90 0.03 -3.33
C ALA A 74 -2.18 0.81 -3.03
N VAL A 75 -2.08 1.77 -2.11
CA VAL A 75 -3.18 2.66 -1.72
C VAL A 75 -3.17 3.90 -2.60
N LYS A 76 -4.24 4.10 -3.35
CA LYS A 76 -4.39 5.24 -4.26
C LYS A 76 -5.52 6.15 -3.81
N ALA A 77 -5.23 7.45 -3.75
CA ALA A 77 -6.21 8.48 -3.41
C ALA A 77 -5.96 9.77 -4.19
N VAL A 78 -6.98 10.61 -4.30
CA VAL A 78 -6.83 12.00 -4.72
C VAL A 78 -6.36 12.81 -3.51
N LYS A 79 -5.35 13.64 -3.69
CA LYS A 79 -4.80 14.47 -2.61
C LYS A 79 -5.83 15.52 -2.21
N SER A 80 -6.17 15.55 -0.92
CA SER A 80 -6.92 16.66 -0.34
C SER A 80 -5.99 17.85 -0.05
N GLY A 81 -6.41 19.03 -0.42
CA GLY A 81 -5.80 20.31 -0.05
C GLY A 81 -6.39 20.89 1.24
N GLY A 82 -7.34 20.17 1.85
CA GLY A 82 -8.09 20.63 3.03
C GLY A 82 -9.44 21.24 2.66
N ILE A 83 -10.01 21.99 3.59
CA ILE A 83 -11.31 22.65 3.43
C ILE A 83 -11.08 24.14 3.20
N ASP A 84 -11.68 24.69 2.16
CA ASP A 84 -11.69 26.13 1.93
C ASP A 84 -12.50 26.84 3.02
N PRO A 85 -11.89 27.73 3.82
CA PRO A 85 -12.58 28.39 4.92
C PRO A 85 -13.67 29.38 4.47
N ALA A 86 -13.65 29.81 3.22
CA ALA A 86 -14.64 30.74 2.69
C ALA A 86 -15.93 30.05 2.24
N THR A 87 -15.81 28.84 1.70
CA THR A 87 -16.94 28.08 1.13
C THR A 87 -17.32 26.85 1.93
N GLY A 88 -16.44 26.34 2.79
CA GLY A 88 -16.60 25.07 3.50
C GLY A 88 -16.49 23.84 2.61
N GLN A 89 -16.08 23.99 1.37
CA GLN A 89 -15.91 22.89 0.42
C GLN A 89 -14.52 22.28 0.52
N GLU A 90 -14.42 20.97 0.26
CA GLU A 90 -13.14 20.30 0.17
C GLU A 90 -12.42 20.69 -1.13
N VAL A 91 -11.13 21.01 -0.97
CA VAL A 91 -10.22 21.31 -2.09
C VAL A 91 -9.43 20.05 -2.40
N PHE A 92 -9.43 19.63 -3.65
CA PHE A 92 -8.61 18.53 -4.17
C PHE A 92 -7.41 19.10 -4.92
N ILE A 93 -6.33 18.33 -4.98
CA ILE A 93 -5.16 18.66 -5.79
C ILE A 93 -5.15 17.75 -7.01
N ASP A 94 -5.23 18.34 -8.18
CA ASP A 94 -5.24 17.62 -9.45
C ASP A 94 -3.87 16.95 -9.75
N ARG A 95 -3.80 16.17 -10.84
CA ARG A 95 -2.57 15.52 -11.31
C ARG A 95 -1.46 16.50 -11.68
N PHE A 96 -1.79 17.75 -11.94
CA PHE A 96 -0.83 18.81 -12.28
C PHE A 96 -0.38 19.63 -11.07
N GLY A 97 -1.00 19.39 -9.90
CA GLY A 97 -0.69 20.08 -8.66
C GLY A 97 -1.54 21.32 -8.40
N ASN A 98 -2.59 21.55 -9.18
CA ASN A 98 -3.47 22.71 -9.01
C ASN A 98 -4.63 22.39 -8.07
N PRO A 99 -5.08 23.35 -7.23
CA PRO A 99 -6.26 23.18 -6.41
C PRO A 99 -7.54 23.23 -7.27
N THR A 100 -8.50 22.36 -6.95
CA THR A 100 -9.81 22.27 -7.58
C THR A 100 -10.87 21.83 -6.57
N PHE A 101 -12.12 22.27 -6.76
CA PHE A 101 -13.27 21.77 -5.97
C PHE A 101 -13.92 20.52 -6.59
N ILE A 102 -13.45 20.12 -7.75
CA ILE A 102 -14.01 18.97 -8.48
C ILE A 102 -13.16 17.73 -8.19
N TYR A 103 -13.78 16.71 -7.56
CA TYR A 103 -13.15 15.41 -7.43
C TYR A 103 -13.05 14.73 -8.78
N ASN A 104 -11.84 14.30 -9.15
CA ASN A 104 -11.60 13.55 -10.37
C ASN A 104 -10.78 12.31 -10.04
N TYR A 105 -11.32 11.12 -10.32
CA TYR A 105 -10.65 9.85 -10.04
C TYR A 105 -9.34 9.65 -10.83
N TRP A 106 -9.15 10.34 -11.95
CA TRP A 106 -7.91 10.33 -12.72
C TRP A 106 -6.74 11.04 -12.01
N ASP A 107 -7.04 11.80 -10.96
CA ASP A 107 -6.04 12.52 -10.16
C ASP A 107 -5.51 11.69 -8.99
N LYS A 108 -5.95 10.41 -8.88
CA LYS A 108 -5.43 9.47 -7.89
C LYS A 108 -3.94 9.24 -8.08
N ARG A 109 -3.23 9.25 -6.96
CA ARG A 109 -1.80 8.92 -6.87
C ARG A 109 -1.59 7.86 -5.80
N THR A 110 -0.50 7.10 -5.93
CA THR A 110 -0.08 6.14 -4.91
C THR A 110 0.52 6.89 -3.73
N TYR A 111 -0.02 6.67 -2.53
CA TYR A 111 0.45 7.29 -1.29
C TYR A 111 1.16 6.32 -0.37
N GLY A 112 1.02 5.05 -0.59
CA GLY A 112 1.66 4.01 0.21
C GLY A 112 1.20 2.63 -0.19
N ASP A 113 1.49 1.71 0.69
CA ASP A 113 1.11 0.31 0.56
C ASP A 113 0.37 -0.12 1.82
N SER A 114 -0.70 -0.91 1.69
CA SER A 114 -1.42 -1.45 2.84
C SER A 114 -0.66 -2.60 3.51
N ASP A 115 0.24 -3.24 2.78
CA ASP A 115 1.10 -4.26 3.33
C ASP A 115 2.37 -3.64 3.93
N PRO A 116 2.82 -4.09 5.10
CA PRO A 116 4.04 -3.58 5.72
C PRO A 116 5.27 -4.00 4.91
N ILE A 117 6.12 -3.03 4.58
CA ILE A 117 7.39 -3.28 3.86
C ILE A 117 8.33 -4.13 4.71
N VAL A 118 8.31 -3.90 6.02
CA VAL A 118 9.10 -4.66 6.99
C VAL A 118 8.20 -5.06 8.14
N SER A 119 8.26 -6.32 8.54
CA SER A 119 7.61 -6.83 9.74
C SER A 119 8.56 -7.73 10.52
N GLY A 120 8.32 -7.86 11.81
CA GLY A 120 9.18 -8.70 12.63
C GLY A 120 8.62 -8.94 14.02
N THR A 121 9.28 -9.86 14.73
CA THR A 121 8.98 -10.21 16.12
C THR A 121 10.27 -10.20 16.92
N PHE A 122 10.16 -9.69 18.12
CA PHE A 122 11.21 -9.74 19.14
C PHE A 122 10.71 -10.54 20.34
N GLY A 123 11.52 -11.45 20.85
CA GLY A 123 11.20 -12.27 22.00
C GLY A 123 12.37 -12.36 22.98
N ILE A 124 12.05 -12.42 24.28
CA ILE A 124 12.98 -12.59 25.38
C ILE A 124 12.61 -13.86 26.14
#